data_ccdffa293bafd13d066004bd19b21b93
#
_entry.id   ccdffa293bafd13d066004bd19b21b93
#
_cell.length_a   1.000
_cell.length_b   1.000
_cell.length_c   1.000
_cell.angle_alpha   90.00
_cell.angle_beta   90.00
_cell.angle_gamma   90.00
#
_symmetry.space_group_name_H-M   'P 1'
#
loop_
_entity.id
_entity.type
_entity.pdbx_description
1 polymer ?
#
loop_
_entity_poly.entity_id
_entity_poly.type
_entity_poly.pdbx_seq_one_letter_code
_entity_poly.pdbx_strand_id
1 'polypeptide(L)'
;MAYVLGAFVVSLIVTLLLVRYRRLHVEFSGDTDFEGVQKFHTKAVPRVGGIALLIAMGVTTLIASFRDPEVVKMVGLLVLASLPVFLGGLADDITKKVRARVRLSLALISGGLAYYWLGADVDHLNIIGIDWLLQFGIVSFLFTIFAIAGSANAINIIDGYNGLASVVSAMILAGLAYVSFYL
;
A
#
# COMPACT_ATOMS: atom_id res chain seq x y z
N MET A 1 -0.49 -20.02 4.54
CA MET A 1 -0.50 -19.59 5.96
C MET A 1 0.88 -19.23 6.50
N ALA A 2 1.93 -20.07 6.33
CA ALA A 2 3.27 -19.77 6.86
C ALA A 2 3.87 -18.44 6.35
N TYR A 3 3.70 -18.11 5.08
CA TYR A 3 4.18 -16.85 4.50
C TYR A 3 3.50 -15.61 5.10
N VAL A 4 2.20 -15.68 5.35
CA VAL A 4 1.43 -14.58 5.96
C VAL A 4 1.88 -14.34 7.41
N LEU A 5 2.05 -15.42 8.18
CA LEU A 5 2.57 -15.32 9.55
C LEU A 5 4.01 -14.80 9.58
N GLY A 6 4.86 -15.27 8.65
CA GLY A 6 6.22 -14.76 8.50
C GLY A 6 6.26 -13.27 8.19
N ALA A 7 5.47 -12.81 7.20
CA ALA A 7 5.35 -11.40 6.86
C ALA A 7 4.88 -10.55 8.04
N PHE A 8 3.87 -11.04 8.78
CA PHE A 8 3.36 -10.37 9.97
C PHE A 8 4.44 -10.20 11.04
N VAL A 9 5.15 -11.28 11.38
CA VAL A 9 6.21 -11.25 12.40
C VAL A 9 7.34 -10.30 11.99
N VAL A 10 7.78 -10.35 10.73
CA VAL A 10 8.83 -9.45 10.22
C VAL A 10 8.37 -8.00 10.27
N SER A 11 7.16 -7.71 9.78
CA SER A 11 6.59 -6.35 9.81
C SER A 11 6.48 -5.83 11.25
N LEU A 12 6.02 -6.67 12.18
CA LEU A 12 5.90 -6.32 13.60
C LEU A 12 7.27 -5.99 14.20
N ILE A 13 8.28 -6.84 13.99
CA ILE A 13 9.65 -6.62 14.50
C ILE A 13 10.22 -5.32 13.94
N VAL A 14 10.14 -5.11 12.62
CA VAL A 14 10.68 -3.90 11.98
C VAL A 14 9.95 -2.66 12.49
N THR A 15 8.63 -2.71 12.63
CA THR A 15 7.85 -1.59 13.19
C THR A 15 8.26 -1.28 14.63
N LEU A 16 8.41 -2.29 15.47
CA LEU A 16 8.87 -2.12 16.86
C LEU A 16 10.28 -1.53 16.92
N LEU A 17 11.18 -1.93 16.01
CA LEU A 17 12.52 -1.35 15.91
C LEU A 17 12.46 0.11 15.47
N LEU A 18 11.66 0.45 14.46
CA LEU A 18 11.45 1.85 14.03
C LEU A 18 10.92 2.73 15.18
N VAL A 19 9.96 2.23 15.94
CA VAL A 19 9.44 2.96 17.10
C VAL A 19 10.47 3.08 18.23
N ARG A 20 11.20 2.00 18.53
CA ARG A 20 12.21 1.96 19.59
C ARG A 20 13.37 2.92 19.29
N TYR A 21 13.84 2.90 18.06
CA TYR A 21 14.98 3.72 17.61
C TYR A 21 14.57 5.06 16.99
N ARG A 22 13.34 5.53 17.25
CA ARG A 22 12.81 6.79 16.69
C ARG A 22 13.72 7.99 16.86
N ARG A 23 14.50 8.04 17.95
CA ARG A 23 15.44 9.15 18.23
C ARG A 23 16.54 9.30 17.17
N LEU A 24 16.91 8.21 16.48
CA LEU A 24 17.97 8.21 15.47
C LEU A 24 17.51 8.76 14.11
N HIS A 25 16.21 8.72 13.83
CA HIS A 25 15.68 9.10 12.51
C HIS A 25 14.55 10.13 12.56
N VAL A 26 14.09 10.54 13.75
CA VAL A 26 12.97 11.47 13.91
C VAL A 26 13.26 12.83 13.28
N GLU A 27 14.50 13.26 13.22
CA GLU A 27 14.91 14.52 12.57
C GLU A 27 14.61 14.53 11.09
N PHE A 28 14.70 13.36 10.41
CA PHE A 28 14.45 13.21 8.98
C PHE A 28 13.04 12.73 8.66
N SER A 29 12.44 11.90 9.52
CA SER A 29 11.18 11.21 9.26
C SER A 29 10.04 11.59 10.21
N GLY A 30 10.28 12.44 11.21
CA GLY A 30 9.29 12.85 12.20
C GLY A 30 8.28 13.86 11.64
N ASP A 31 7.00 13.68 11.91
CA ASP A 31 6.01 14.72 11.72
C ASP A 31 6.12 15.75 12.84
N THR A 32 6.69 16.90 12.51
CA THR A 32 6.82 18.05 13.40
C THR A 32 5.79 19.15 13.12
N ASP A 33 4.96 18.95 12.10
CA ASP A 33 3.88 19.86 11.76
C ASP A 33 2.63 19.47 12.54
N PHE A 34 2.34 20.23 13.59
CA PHE A 34 1.19 20.04 14.49
C PHE A 34 -0.02 20.90 14.10
N GLU A 35 0.08 21.72 13.06
CA GLU A 35 -0.98 22.59 12.60
C GLU A 35 -1.80 21.91 11.48
N GLY A 36 -3.11 21.78 11.66
CA GLY A 36 -4.02 21.25 10.65
C GLY A 36 -5.25 20.55 11.26
N VAL A 37 -6.38 20.67 10.58
CA VAL A 37 -7.69 20.15 11.02
C VAL A 37 -7.70 18.62 11.23
N GLN A 38 -6.75 17.91 10.63
CA GLN A 38 -6.66 16.44 10.66
C GLN A 38 -5.49 15.92 11.54
N LYS A 39 -4.80 16.79 12.27
CA LYS A 39 -3.61 16.42 13.05
C LYS A 39 -3.88 16.48 14.55
N PHE A 40 -3.84 15.32 15.20
CA PHE A 40 -4.11 15.17 16.63
C PHE A 40 -2.88 14.74 17.44
N HIS A 41 -1.70 14.69 16.81
CA HIS A 41 -0.47 14.30 17.48
C HIS A 41 0.12 15.47 18.26
N THR A 42 0.44 15.24 19.54
CA THR A 42 1.16 16.18 20.42
C THR A 42 2.67 15.92 20.46
N LYS A 43 3.15 14.85 19.82
CA LYS A 43 4.57 14.46 19.77
C LYS A 43 4.92 14.02 18.34
N ALA A 44 6.16 14.26 17.93
CA ALA A 44 6.66 13.83 16.64
C ALA A 44 6.55 12.29 16.48
N VAL A 45 5.86 11.85 15.43
CA VAL A 45 5.65 10.43 15.09
C VAL A 45 6.43 10.12 13.82
N PRO A 46 7.20 8.99 13.78
CA PRO A 46 7.86 8.57 12.54
C PRO A 46 6.85 8.26 11.44
N ARG A 47 7.06 8.79 10.24
CA ARG A 47 6.19 8.55 9.07
C ARG A 47 6.60 7.34 8.23
N VAL A 48 7.78 6.76 8.46
CA VAL A 48 8.39 5.71 7.62
C VAL A 48 7.84 4.30 7.85
N GLY A 49 6.60 4.16 8.31
CA GLY A 49 5.97 2.85 8.58
C GLY A 49 5.89 1.93 7.35
N GLY A 50 5.76 2.50 6.16
CA GLY A 50 5.72 1.73 4.91
C GLY A 50 6.97 0.88 4.64
N ILE A 51 8.14 1.26 5.19
CA ILE A 51 9.38 0.48 5.09
C ILE A 51 9.22 -0.91 5.72
N ALA A 52 8.50 -1.01 6.84
CA ALA A 52 8.26 -2.29 7.51
C ALA A 52 7.47 -3.26 6.62
N LEU A 53 6.49 -2.75 5.88
CA LEU A 53 5.70 -3.56 4.93
C LEU A 53 6.56 -4.03 3.75
N LEU A 54 7.36 -3.14 3.17
CA LEU A 54 8.23 -3.49 2.04
C LEU A 54 9.26 -4.54 2.45
N ILE A 55 9.90 -4.40 3.61
CA ILE A 55 10.85 -5.38 4.15
C ILE A 55 10.15 -6.73 4.38
N ALA A 56 8.95 -6.72 4.98
CA ALA A 56 8.20 -7.94 5.23
C ALA A 56 7.86 -8.67 3.92
N MET A 57 7.42 -7.95 2.89
CA MET A 57 7.16 -8.52 1.58
C MET A 57 8.44 -9.08 0.93
N GLY A 58 9.56 -8.35 0.99
CA GLY A 58 10.85 -8.79 0.47
C GLY A 58 11.36 -10.07 1.15
N VAL A 59 11.29 -10.13 2.48
CA VAL A 59 11.67 -11.33 3.26
C VAL A 59 10.74 -12.50 2.91
N THR A 60 9.44 -12.26 2.80
CA THR A 60 8.48 -13.31 2.40
C THR A 60 8.80 -13.87 1.02
N THR A 61 9.10 -12.99 0.06
CA THR A 61 9.51 -13.39 -1.30
C THR A 61 10.79 -14.21 -1.25
N LEU A 62 11.77 -13.80 -0.44
CA LEU A 62 13.03 -14.54 -0.27
C LEU A 62 12.79 -15.93 0.34
N ILE A 63 11.94 -16.04 1.36
CA ILE A 63 11.61 -17.34 1.96
C ILE A 63 10.85 -18.22 0.95
N ALA A 64 9.92 -17.65 0.20
CA ALA A 64 9.17 -18.36 -0.81
C ALA A 64 10.06 -18.88 -1.96
N SER A 65 11.18 -18.21 -2.26
CA SER A 65 12.07 -18.59 -3.35
C SER A 65 12.65 -20.02 -3.21
N PHE A 66 12.66 -20.55 -2.00
CA PHE A 66 13.15 -21.92 -1.74
C PHE A 66 12.07 -23.00 -1.89
N ARG A 67 10.77 -22.63 -2.00
CA ARG A 67 9.67 -23.61 -1.92
C ARG A 67 8.54 -23.38 -2.91
N ASP A 68 8.31 -22.15 -3.35
CA ASP A 68 7.09 -21.79 -4.06
C ASP A 68 7.34 -20.69 -5.10
N PRO A 69 7.76 -21.09 -6.33
CA PRO A 69 8.07 -20.14 -7.40
C PRO A 69 6.90 -19.26 -7.80
N GLU A 70 5.66 -19.74 -7.72
CA GLU A 70 4.46 -18.96 -8.08
C GLU A 70 4.25 -17.80 -7.08
N VAL A 71 4.42 -18.06 -5.78
CA VAL A 71 4.37 -17.01 -4.74
C VAL A 71 5.46 -15.97 -4.98
N VAL A 72 6.68 -16.40 -5.33
CA VAL A 72 7.80 -15.49 -5.65
C VAL A 72 7.44 -14.57 -6.80
N LYS A 73 6.93 -15.15 -7.89
CA LYS A 73 6.53 -14.40 -9.07
C LYS A 73 5.44 -13.38 -8.74
N MET A 74 4.37 -13.83 -8.08
CA MET A 74 3.22 -12.98 -7.74
C MET A 74 3.61 -11.85 -6.79
N VAL A 75 4.25 -12.16 -5.66
CA VAL A 75 4.64 -11.15 -4.66
C VAL A 75 5.75 -10.25 -5.20
N GLY A 76 6.70 -10.80 -5.96
CA GLY A 76 7.76 -10.03 -6.62
C GLY A 76 7.20 -9.00 -7.61
N LEU A 77 6.26 -9.39 -8.47
CA LEU A 77 5.59 -8.47 -9.40
C LEU A 77 4.76 -7.42 -8.65
N LEU A 78 4.08 -7.81 -7.56
CA LEU A 78 3.32 -6.88 -6.73
C LEU A 78 4.24 -5.83 -6.09
N VAL A 79 5.38 -6.24 -5.54
CA VAL A 79 6.38 -5.33 -4.99
C VAL A 79 6.90 -4.38 -6.08
N LEU A 80 7.27 -4.91 -7.24
CA LEU A 80 7.76 -4.09 -8.36
C LEU A 80 6.70 -3.09 -8.85
N ALA A 81 5.45 -3.52 -9.01
CA ALA A 81 4.35 -2.65 -9.42
C ALA A 81 4.05 -1.55 -8.38
N SER A 82 4.26 -1.82 -7.10
CA SER A 82 4.04 -0.85 -6.02
C SER A 82 5.21 0.13 -5.81
N LEU A 83 6.39 -0.12 -6.39
CA LEU A 83 7.58 0.74 -6.18
C LEU A 83 7.35 2.21 -6.51
N PRO A 84 6.70 2.62 -7.62
CA PRO A 84 6.52 4.03 -7.91
C PRO A 84 5.73 4.76 -6.82
N VAL A 85 4.60 4.21 -6.38
CA VAL A 85 3.79 4.84 -5.32
C VAL A 85 4.51 4.79 -3.97
N PHE A 86 5.22 3.70 -3.67
CA PHE A 86 6.01 3.57 -2.44
C PHE A 86 7.14 4.59 -2.38
N LEU A 87 7.93 4.73 -3.45
CA LEU A 87 9.03 5.70 -3.50
C LEU A 87 8.52 7.14 -3.44
N GLY A 88 7.37 7.43 -4.07
CA GLY A 88 6.72 8.72 -3.97
C GLY A 88 6.25 9.04 -2.55
N GLY A 89 5.65 8.08 -1.85
CA GLY A 89 5.26 8.21 -0.45
C GLY A 89 6.47 8.38 0.47
N LEU A 90 7.50 7.55 0.31
CA LEU A 90 8.73 7.64 1.09
C LEU A 90 9.46 8.98 0.89
N ALA A 91 9.53 9.45 -0.36
CA ALA A 91 10.10 10.77 -0.66
C ALA A 91 9.30 11.89 0.01
N ASP A 92 7.96 11.78 0.09
CA ASP A 92 7.12 12.74 0.81
C ASP A 92 7.35 12.67 2.32
N ASP A 93 7.42 11.47 2.89
CA ASP A 93 7.69 11.26 4.32
C ASP A 93 9.02 11.87 4.77
N ILE A 94 10.05 11.79 3.91
CA ILE A 94 11.37 12.33 4.20
C ILE A 94 11.46 13.84 3.91
N THR A 95 10.98 14.27 2.74
CA THR A 95 11.19 15.64 2.26
C THR A 95 10.07 16.60 2.63
N LYS A 96 8.85 16.08 2.86
CA LYS A 96 7.61 16.86 3.10
C LYS A 96 7.30 17.87 1.98
N LYS A 97 7.81 17.63 0.77
CA LYS A 97 7.75 18.58 -0.36
C LYS A 97 7.11 17.98 -1.60
N VAL A 98 6.72 16.70 -1.59
CA VAL A 98 6.14 16.06 -2.76
C VAL A 98 4.71 16.55 -2.97
N ARG A 99 4.45 17.14 -4.13
CA ARG A 99 3.13 17.64 -4.47
C ARG A 99 2.13 16.51 -4.60
N ALA A 100 0.88 16.73 -4.16
CA ALA A 100 -0.21 15.72 -4.28
C ALA A 100 -0.38 15.18 -5.70
N ARG A 101 -0.20 16.04 -6.72
CA ARG A 101 -0.26 15.62 -8.14
C ARG A 101 0.81 14.58 -8.49
N VAL A 102 2.03 14.74 -7.96
CA VAL A 102 3.14 13.77 -8.21
C VAL A 102 2.81 12.43 -7.55
N ARG A 103 2.33 12.44 -6.30
CA ARG A 103 1.91 11.21 -5.61
C ARG A 103 0.79 10.49 -6.37
N LEU A 104 -0.22 11.25 -6.83
CA LEU A 104 -1.31 10.68 -7.64
C LEU A 104 -0.80 10.10 -8.96
N SER A 105 0.10 10.80 -9.67
CA SER A 105 0.69 10.28 -10.92
C SER A 105 1.47 8.98 -10.68
N LEU A 106 2.24 8.90 -9.59
CA LEU A 106 2.97 7.68 -9.24
C LEU A 106 2.02 6.53 -8.86
N ALA A 107 0.90 6.84 -8.20
CA ALA A 107 -0.13 5.84 -7.91
C ALA A 107 -0.82 5.33 -9.20
N LEU A 108 -1.10 6.22 -10.17
CA LEU A 108 -1.64 5.83 -11.49
C LEU A 108 -0.64 4.95 -12.26
N ILE A 109 0.66 5.28 -12.22
CA ILE A 109 1.72 4.45 -12.82
C ILE A 109 1.74 3.06 -12.16
N SER A 110 1.71 2.99 -10.83
CA SER A 110 1.65 1.72 -10.10
C SER A 110 0.40 0.90 -10.47
N GLY A 111 -0.75 1.56 -10.63
CA GLY A 111 -1.98 0.93 -11.13
C GLY A 111 -1.83 0.34 -12.53
N GLY A 112 -1.18 1.08 -13.44
CA GLY A 112 -0.89 0.60 -14.79
C GLY A 112 0.06 -0.60 -14.80
N LEU A 113 1.10 -0.58 -13.96
CA LEU A 113 2.00 -1.72 -13.80
C LEU A 113 1.29 -2.94 -13.23
N ALA A 114 0.41 -2.75 -12.25
CA ALA A 114 -0.41 -3.83 -11.69
C ALA A 114 -1.34 -4.43 -12.75
N TYR A 115 -1.98 -3.60 -13.56
CA TYR A 115 -2.82 -4.06 -14.66
C TYR A 115 -2.05 -4.98 -15.63
N TYR A 116 -0.89 -4.54 -16.11
CA TYR A 116 -0.11 -5.29 -17.11
C TYR A 116 0.67 -6.48 -16.54
N TRP A 117 1.22 -6.37 -15.33
CA TRP A 117 2.10 -7.42 -14.79
C TRP A 117 1.37 -8.46 -13.95
N LEU A 118 0.32 -8.03 -13.25
CA LEU A 118 -0.44 -8.90 -12.35
C LEU A 118 -1.77 -9.35 -12.95
N GLY A 119 -2.16 -8.78 -14.11
CA GLY A 119 -3.50 -9.01 -14.65
C GLY A 119 -4.60 -8.45 -13.76
N ALA A 120 -4.29 -7.39 -13.00
CA ALA A 120 -5.26 -6.74 -12.13
C ALA A 120 -6.24 -5.95 -13.01
N ASP A 121 -7.28 -6.62 -13.47
CA ASP A 121 -8.29 -6.08 -14.35
C ASP A 121 -9.66 -6.11 -13.68
N VAL A 122 -10.38 -5.00 -13.72
CA VAL A 122 -11.78 -4.91 -13.28
C VAL A 122 -12.65 -4.90 -14.52
N ASP A 123 -13.12 -6.07 -14.92
CA ASP A 123 -13.92 -6.29 -16.12
C ASP A 123 -15.43 -6.31 -15.85
N HIS A 124 -15.84 -6.50 -14.59
CA HIS A 124 -17.25 -6.47 -14.18
C HIS A 124 -17.43 -6.08 -12.72
N LEU A 125 -18.57 -5.45 -12.41
CA LEU A 125 -18.97 -5.01 -11.07
C LEU A 125 -20.36 -5.51 -10.68
N ASN A 126 -21.02 -6.28 -11.55
CA ASN A 126 -22.41 -6.69 -11.43
C ASN A 126 -23.40 -5.50 -11.39
N ILE A 127 -23.08 -4.42 -12.11
CA ILE A 127 -23.92 -3.22 -12.22
C ILE A 127 -24.36 -3.06 -13.67
N ILE A 128 -25.68 -3.10 -13.90
CA ILE A 128 -26.28 -2.98 -15.22
C ILE A 128 -25.81 -1.69 -15.92
N GLY A 129 -25.29 -1.82 -17.13
CA GLY A 129 -24.79 -0.71 -17.94
C GLY A 129 -23.31 -0.40 -17.71
N ILE A 130 -22.78 -0.53 -16.49
CA ILE A 130 -21.34 -0.36 -16.22
C ILE A 130 -20.56 -1.55 -16.75
N ASP A 131 -21.03 -2.76 -16.54
CA ASP A 131 -20.37 -3.97 -17.02
C ASP A 131 -20.24 -3.99 -18.54
N TRP A 132 -21.23 -3.45 -19.27
CA TRP A 132 -21.12 -3.28 -20.71
C TRP A 132 -19.99 -2.32 -21.11
N LEU A 133 -19.77 -1.24 -20.36
CA LEU A 133 -18.66 -0.30 -20.60
C LEU A 133 -17.31 -0.94 -20.24
N LEU A 134 -17.24 -1.73 -19.18
CA LEU A 134 -16.00 -2.40 -18.73
C LEU A 134 -15.54 -3.52 -19.70
N GLN A 135 -16.39 -4.00 -20.58
CA GLN A 135 -15.99 -4.91 -21.67
C GLN A 135 -15.03 -4.25 -22.68
N PHE A 136 -15.02 -2.92 -22.76
CA PHE A 136 -14.03 -2.21 -23.56
C PHE A 136 -12.71 -2.13 -22.78
N GLY A 137 -11.65 -2.80 -23.24
CA GLY A 137 -10.38 -2.91 -22.53
C GLY A 137 -9.75 -1.57 -22.13
N ILE A 138 -9.96 -0.49 -22.90
CA ILE A 138 -9.51 0.86 -22.52
C ILE A 138 -10.28 1.40 -21.31
N VAL A 139 -11.58 1.11 -21.21
CA VAL A 139 -12.43 1.55 -20.10
C VAL A 139 -12.07 0.77 -18.83
N SER A 140 -11.93 -0.55 -18.93
CA SER A 140 -11.48 -1.41 -17.84
C SER A 140 -10.08 -0.99 -17.34
N PHE A 141 -9.13 -0.76 -18.25
CA PHE A 141 -7.80 -0.25 -17.92
C PHE A 141 -7.88 1.08 -17.14
N LEU A 142 -8.59 2.07 -17.67
CA LEU A 142 -8.73 3.37 -17.00
C LEU A 142 -9.43 3.23 -15.65
N PHE A 143 -10.49 2.45 -15.56
CA PHE A 143 -11.22 2.21 -14.33
C PHE A 143 -10.31 1.55 -13.28
N THR A 144 -9.57 0.50 -13.64
CA THR A 144 -8.68 -0.23 -12.75
C THR A 144 -7.57 0.66 -12.19
N ILE A 145 -6.89 1.45 -13.04
CA ILE A 145 -5.83 2.34 -12.56
C ILE A 145 -6.38 3.45 -11.64
N PHE A 146 -7.58 3.97 -11.94
CA PHE A 146 -8.25 4.95 -11.08
C PHE A 146 -8.68 4.33 -9.75
N ALA A 147 -9.20 3.09 -9.75
CA ALA A 147 -9.58 2.38 -8.54
C ALA A 147 -8.38 2.15 -7.62
N ILE A 148 -7.24 1.69 -8.17
CA ILE A 148 -6.00 1.47 -7.42
C ILE A 148 -5.45 2.80 -6.87
N ALA A 149 -5.32 3.82 -7.72
CA ALA A 149 -4.79 5.11 -7.32
C ALA A 149 -5.72 5.84 -6.33
N GLY A 150 -7.05 5.73 -6.54
CA GLY A 150 -8.06 6.28 -5.65
C GLY A 150 -8.02 5.64 -4.27
N SER A 151 -7.93 4.31 -4.20
CA SER A 151 -7.81 3.57 -2.93
C SER A 151 -6.53 3.96 -2.17
N ALA A 152 -5.39 4.02 -2.85
CA ALA A 152 -4.12 4.44 -2.24
C ALA A 152 -4.20 5.88 -1.71
N ASN A 153 -4.81 6.79 -2.46
CA ASN A 153 -4.98 8.18 -2.04
C ASN A 153 -6.01 8.31 -0.91
N ALA A 154 -7.10 7.54 -0.92
CA ALA A 154 -8.08 7.52 0.15
C ALA A 154 -7.47 7.08 1.48
N ILE A 155 -6.69 6.00 1.50
CA ILE A 155 -5.97 5.52 2.69
C ILE A 155 -5.00 6.59 3.21
N ASN A 156 -4.30 7.29 2.32
CA ASN A 156 -3.42 8.39 2.71
C ASN A 156 -4.17 9.56 3.34
N ILE A 157 -5.38 9.88 2.86
CA ILE A 157 -6.19 10.98 3.41
C ILE A 157 -6.74 10.65 4.80
N ILE A 158 -7.17 9.41 5.04
CA ILE A 158 -7.74 9.02 6.35
C ILE A 158 -6.67 8.80 7.43
N ASP A 159 -5.38 8.80 7.07
CA ASP A 159 -4.25 8.59 8.00
C ASP A 159 -3.94 9.83 8.85
N GLY A 160 -4.97 10.51 9.33
CA GLY A 160 -4.85 11.65 10.23
C GLY A 160 -4.98 11.30 11.72
N TYR A 161 -5.56 10.14 12.04
CA TYR A 161 -5.79 9.70 13.42
C TYR A 161 -4.95 8.47 13.77
N ASN A 162 -4.53 8.38 15.03
CA ASN A 162 -3.73 7.25 15.52
C ASN A 162 -4.40 5.89 15.23
N GLY A 163 -3.82 5.13 14.32
CA GLY A 163 -4.24 3.78 13.99
C GLY A 163 -5.47 3.68 13.08
N LEU A 164 -6.10 4.79 12.67
CA LEU A 164 -7.32 4.75 11.85
C LEU A 164 -7.05 4.05 10.51
N ALA A 165 -6.04 4.47 9.75
CA ALA A 165 -5.69 3.85 8.48
C ALA A 165 -5.33 2.37 8.65
N SER A 166 -4.60 2.01 9.71
CA SER A 166 -4.21 0.63 9.99
C SER A 166 -5.42 -0.26 10.29
N VAL A 167 -6.36 0.22 11.12
CA VAL A 167 -7.58 -0.53 11.46
C VAL A 167 -8.49 -0.69 10.24
N VAL A 168 -8.73 0.39 9.49
CA VAL A 168 -9.55 0.34 8.27
C VAL A 168 -8.92 -0.61 7.25
N SER A 169 -7.61 -0.53 6.99
CA SER A 169 -6.92 -1.45 6.09
C SER A 169 -7.02 -2.90 6.56
N ALA A 170 -6.85 -3.16 7.87
CA ALA A 170 -6.98 -4.50 8.42
C ALA A 170 -8.40 -5.05 8.25
N MET A 171 -9.44 -4.23 8.45
CA MET A 171 -10.84 -4.64 8.24
C MET A 171 -11.12 -4.94 6.76
N ILE A 172 -10.64 -4.11 5.84
CA ILE A 172 -10.79 -4.35 4.38
C ILE A 172 -10.10 -5.66 4.00
N LEU A 173 -8.85 -5.86 4.40
CA LEU A 173 -8.09 -7.07 4.09
C LEU A 173 -8.70 -8.32 4.72
N ALA A 174 -9.23 -8.23 5.95
CA ALA A 174 -9.95 -9.34 6.58
C ALA A 174 -11.23 -9.68 5.83
N GLY A 175 -12.00 -8.68 5.38
CA GLY A 175 -13.18 -8.88 4.54
C GLY A 175 -12.84 -9.55 3.21
N LEU A 176 -11.80 -9.09 2.53
CA LEU A 176 -11.33 -9.70 1.27
C LEU A 176 -10.84 -11.14 1.49
N ALA A 177 -10.09 -11.40 2.56
CA ALA A 177 -9.64 -12.74 2.90
C ALA A 177 -10.83 -13.69 3.20
N TYR A 178 -11.85 -13.19 3.91
CA TYR A 178 -13.07 -13.95 4.18
C TYR A 178 -13.80 -14.30 2.88
N VAL A 179 -14.03 -13.34 2.01
CA VAL A 179 -14.68 -13.56 0.70
C VAL A 179 -13.88 -14.55 -0.14
N SER A 180 -12.56 -14.38 -0.24
CA SER A 180 -11.67 -15.27 -0.99
C SER A 180 -11.60 -16.71 -0.44
N PHE A 181 -11.95 -16.91 0.83
CA PHE A 181 -12.00 -18.24 1.43
C PHE A 181 -13.30 -18.99 1.08
N TYR A 182 -14.39 -18.26 0.82
CA TYR A 182 -15.71 -18.84 0.51
C TYR A 182 -16.05 -18.89 -0.98
N LEU A 183 -15.28 -18.23 -1.84
CA LEU A 183 -15.38 -18.31 -3.30
C LEU A 183 -14.38 -19.29 -3.90
#